data_0dc87d9524290fe3a81b0d64f30aecc4
#
_entry.id   0dc87d9524290fe3a81b0d64f30aecc4
#
_cell.length_a   1.000
_cell.length_b   1.000
_cell.length_c   1.000
_cell.angle_alpha   90.00
_cell.angle_beta   90.00
_cell.angle_gamma   90.00
#
_symmetry.space_group_name_H-M   'P 1'
#
loop_
_entity.id
_entity.type
_entity.pdbx_description
1 polymer ?
#
loop_
_entity_poly.entity_id
_entity_poly.type
_entity_poly.pdbx_seq_one_letter_code
_entity_poly.pdbx_strand_id
1 'polypeptide(L)'
;NEDRNDIAYVLGRLFSVLESIQKEANPTITTTIHDRYFNSACATPAVIFPVLLKLKNSHMKKLERDKGGAKVYYEKEVGKIMGKFDDFPKRLSLEQQGQFALGYYHQQQEKYKKGEDK
;
A
#
# COMPACT_ATOMS: atom_id res chain seq x y z
N ASN A 1 -14.83 -1.62 -6.90
CA ASN A 1 -13.42 -1.39 -6.68
C ASN A 1 -12.79 -2.41 -5.76
N GLU A 2 -13.39 -2.73 -4.62
CA GLU A 2 -12.88 -3.82 -3.78
C GLU A 2 -13.06 -5.17 -4.46
N ASP A 3 -13.96 -5.28 -5.41
CA ASP A 3 -14.20 -6.51 -6.15
C ASP A 3 -13.21 -6.75 -7.28
N ARG A 4 -12.41 -5.74 -7.63
CA ARG A 4 -11.41 -5.90 -8.68
C ARG A 4 -10.23 -6.72 -8.16
N ASN A 5 -9.88 -7.75 -8.92
CA ASN A 5 -8.80 -8.67 -8.58
C ASN A 5 -7.64 -8.67 -9.57
N ASP A 6 -7.64 -7.78 -10.58
CA ASP A 6 -6.51 -7.70 -11.50
C ASP A 6 -5.25 -7.27 -10.73
N ILE A 7 -4.18 -8.02 -10.95
CA ILE A 7 -2.98 -7.93 -10.09
C ILE A 7 -2.42 -6.49 -10.00
N ALA A 8 -2.35 -5.77 -11.11
CA ALA A 8 -1.77 -4.44 -11.11
C ALA A 8 -2.59 -3.47 -10.24
N TYR A 9 -3.91 -3.51 -10.36
CA TYR A 9 -4.80 -2.70 -9.55
C TYR A 9 -4.66 -3.01 -8.06
N VAL A 10 -4.64 -4.31 -7.74
CA VAL A 10 -4.49 -4.78 -6.36
C VAL A 10 -3.16 -4.32 -5.76
N LEU A 11 -2.08 -4.39 -6.54
CA LEU A 11 -0.77 -3.93 -6.07
C LEU A 11 -0.73 -2.43 -5.83
N GLY A 12 -1.45 -1.65 -6.65
CA GLY A 12 -1.60 -0.22 -6.40
C GLY A 12 -2.30 0.05 -5.09
N ARG A 13 -3.35 -0.70 -4.79
CA ARG A 13 -4.04 -0.60 -3.50
C ARG A 13 -3.11 -0.93 -2.35
N LEU A 14 -2.33 -2.00 -2.48
CA LEU A 14 -1.36 -2.39 -1.46
C LEU A 14 -0.35 -1.28 -1.22
N PHE A 15 0.19 -0.70 -2.29
CA PHE A 15 1.15 0.40 -2.18
C PHE A 15 0.56 1.57 -1.37
N SER A 16 -0.68 1.93 -1.65
CA SER A 16 -1.37 3.01 -0.95
C SER A 16 -1.49 2.72 0.55
N VAL A 17 -1.85 1.48 0.90
CA VAL A 17 -1.95 1.09 2.32
C VAL A 17 -0.59 1.16 2.99
N LEU A 18 0.48 0.69 2.31
CA LEU A 18 1.83 0.74 2.86
C LEU A 18 2.28 2.19 3.11
N GLU A 19 1.95 3.11 2.20
CA GLU A 19 2.22 4.53 2.40
C GLU A 19 1.46 5.08 3.59
N SER A 20 0.20 4.69 3.75
CA SER A 20 -0.62 5.13 4.88
C SER A 20 -0.04 4.66 6.21
N ILE A 21 0.49 3.43 6.25
CA ILE A 21 1.15 2.89 7.44
C ILE A 21 2.37 3.76 7.78
N GLN A 22 3.17 4.11 6.78
CA GLN A 22 4.35 4.96 6.99
C GLN A 22 3.97 6.32 7.56
N LYS A 23 2.96 6.95 6.98
CA LYS A 23 2.49 8.26 7.44
C LYS A 23 1.92 8.21 8.85
N GLU A 24 1.17 7.15 9.17
CA GLU A 24 0.59 7.00 10.49
C GLU A 24 1.67 6.78 11.55
N ALA A 25 2.70 5.99 11.22
CA ALA A 25 3.82 5.76 12.12
C ALA A 25 4.72 6.99 12.26
N ASN A 26 4.78 7.83 11.24
CA ASN A 26 5.65 9.01 11.21
C ASN A 26 4.87 10.22 10.68
N PRO A 27 3.98 10.81 11.50
CA PRO A 27 3.07 11.88 11.02
C PRO A 27 3.77 13.14 10.49
N THR A 28 5.03 13.37 10.87
CA THR A 28 5.76 14.55 10.42
C THR A 28 6.65 14.28 9.20
N ILE A 29 6.59 13.09 8.62
CA ILE A 29 7.43 12.73 7.47
C ILE A 29 7.05 13.57 6.26
N THR A 30 8.05 14.06 5.54
CA THR A 30 7.85 14.88 4.34
C THR A 30 8.08 14.10 3.05
N THR A 31 8.88 13.04 3.12
CA THR A 31 9.19 12.18 1.96
C THR A 31 8.68 10.78 2.24
N THR A 32 7.69 10.33 1.46
CA THR A 32 7.08 9.02 1.66
C THR A 32 7.64 7.99 0.69
N ILE A 33 7.21 6.73 0.83
CA ILE A 33 7.57 5.68 -0.12
C ILE A 33 7.10 6.02 -1.54
N HIS A 34 6.04 6.81 -1.69
CA HIS A 34 5.59 7.26 -3.01
C HIS A 34 6.70 8.04 -3.73
N ASP A 35 7.34 8.96 -3.03
CA ASP A 35 8.38 9.80 -3.62
C ASP A 35 9.58 8.98 -4.08
N ARG A 36 9.89 7.90 -3.37
CA ARG A 36 11.09 7.11 -3.65
C ARG A 36 10.86 5.88 -4.51
N TYR A 37 9.71 5.24 -4.35
CA TYR A 37 9.51 3.88 -4.87
C TYR A 37 8.33 3.72 -5.81
N PHE A 38 7.47 4.73 -5.99
CA PHE A 38 6.25 4.54 -6.77
C PHE A 38 6.53 4.02 -8.17
N ASN A 39 7.41 4.67 -8.90
CA ASN A 39 7.72 4.27 -10.28
C ASN A 39 8.37 2.88 -10.34
N SER A 40 9.27 2.59 -9.42
CA SER A 40 9.95 1.29 -9.38
C SER A 40 8.99 0.17 -8.99
N ALA A 41 8.11 0.41 -8.01
CA ALA A 41 7.12 -0.58 -7.60
C ALA A 41 6.13 -0.86 -8.73
N CYS A 42 5.77 0.18 -9.47
CA CYS A 42 4.88 0.09 -10.60
C CYS A 42 5.49 -0.70 -11.76
N ALA A 43 6.78 -0.50 -12.03
CA ALA A 43 7.46 -1.15 -13.14
C ALA A 43 7.93 -2.57 -12.81
N THR A 44 8.49 -2.78 -11.62
CA THR A 44 9.10 -4.07 -11.23
C THR A 44 8.66 -4.48 -9.82
N PRO A 45 7.40 -4.88 -9.63
CA PRO A 45 6.87 -5.18 -8.31
C PRO A 45 7.67 -6.23 -7.53
N ALA A 46 8.11 -7.29 -8.17
CA ALA A 46 8.83 -8.37 -7.48
C ALA A 46 10.16 -7.92 -6.87
N VAL A 47 10.75 -6.84 -7.39
CA VAL A 47 12.00 -6.28 -6.86
C VAL A 47 11.73 -5.36 -5.68
N ILE A 48 10.69 -4.53 -5.79
CA ILE A 48 10.46 -3.42 -4.85
C ILE A 48 9.55 -3.79 -3.68
N PHE A 49 8.48 -4.55 -3.91
CA PHE A 49 7.55 -4.86 -2.83
C PHE A 49 8.18 -5.59 -1.63
N PRO A 50 9.15 -6.51 -1.81
CA PRO A 50 9.83 -7.07 -0.64
C PRO A 50 10.53 -6.02 0.22
N VAL A 51 11.11 -4.97 -0.40
CA VAL A 51 11.71 -3.85 0.33
C VAL A 51 10.65 -3.09 1.10
N LEU A 52 9.52 -2.80 0.44
CA LEU A 52 8.43 -2.07 1.07
C LEU A 52 7.81 -2.83 2.24
N LEU A 53 7.67 -4.14 2.11
CA LEU A 53 7.13 -4.98 3.18
C LEU A 53 8.07 -5.03 4.38
N LYS A 54 9.37 -5.00 4.12
CA LYS A 54 10.36 -4.93 5.19
C LYS A 54 10.28 -3.60 5.94
N LEU A 55 10.15 -2.50 5.19
CA LEU A 55 9.94 -1.19 5.80
C LEU A 55 8.62 -1.16 6.60
N LYS A 56 7.58 -1.78 6.05
CA LYS A 56 6.29 -1.87 6.75
C LYS A 56 6.45 -2.49 8.13
N ASN A 57 7.26 -3.54 8.26
CA ASN A 57 7.44 -4.20 9.54
C ASN A 57 8.01 -3.25 10.60
N SER A 58 8.95 -2.39 10.23
CA SER A 58 9.48 -1.36 11.14
C SER A 58 8.39 -0.37 11.55
N HIS A 59 7.59 0.08 10.59
CA HIS A 59 6.51 1.02 10.87
C HIS A 59 5.45 0.39 11.75
N MET A 60 5.14 -0.89 11.54
CA MET A 60 4.16 -1.61 12.36
C MET A 60 4.60 -1.74 13.81
N LYS A 61 5.89 -1.96 14.05
CA LYS A 61 6.41 -2.01 15.42
C LYS A 61 6.21 -0.68 16.12
N LYS A 62 6.40 0.41 15.41
CA LYS A 62 6.18 1.74 15.97
C LYS A 62 4.70 1.97 16.27
N LEU A 63 3.81 1.56 15.37
CA LEU A 63 2.37 1.67 15.58
C LEU A 63 1.91 0.82 16.77
N GLU A 64 2.45 -0.39 16.92
CA GLU A 64 2.13 -1.25 18.05
C GLU A 64 2.41 -0.54 19.36
N ARG A 65 3.52 0.17 19.45
CA ARG A 65 3.92 0.89 20.65
C ARG A 65 3.10 2.14 20.88
N ASP A 66 2.86 2.92 19.81
CA ASP A 66 2.29 4.26 19.93
C ASP A 66 0.79 4.33 19.60
N LYS A 67 0.30 3.44 18.73
CA LYS A 67 -1.08 3.46 18.22
C LYS A 67 -1.55 2.05 17.90
N GLY A 68 -1.74 1.22 18.95
CA GLY A 68 -2.08 -0.19 18.77
C GLY A 68 -3.34 -0.46 17.93
N GLY A 69 -4.36 0.41 18.05
CA GLY A 69 -5.58 0.26 17.25
C GLY A 69 -5.33 0.43 15.77
N ALA A 70 -4.47 1.37 15.39
CA ALA A 70 -4.10 1.58 13.99
C ALA A 70 -3.33 0.38 13.45
N LYS A 71 -2.45 -0.20 14.26
CA LYS A 71 -1.72 -1.42 13.87
C LYS A 71 -2.68 -2.54 13.49
N VAL A 72 -3.68 -2.80 14.34
CA VAL A 72 -4.68 -3.86 14.08
C VAL A 72 -5.44 -3.59 12.78
N TYR A 73 -5.88 -2.35 12.60
CA TYR A 73 -6.60 -1.96 11.39
C TYR A 73 -5.77 -2.23 10.12
N TYR A 74 -4.52 -1.77 10.11
CA TYR A 74 -3.67 -1.92 8.92
C TYR A 74 -3.25 -3.35 8.67
N GLU A 75 -3.04 -4.15 9.71
CA GLU A 75 -2.77 -5.58 9.52
C GLU A 75 -3.91 -6.27 8.78
N LYS A 76 -5.15 -5.94 9.13
CA LYS A 76 -6.32 -6.50 8.44
C LYS A 76 -6.38 -6.05 6.99
N GLU A 77 -6.11 -4.77 6.72
CA GLU A 77 -6.15 -4.23 5.36
C GLU A 77 -5.08 -4.86 4.48
N VAL A 78 -3.85 -4.98 4.98
CA VAL A 78 -2.75 -5.62 4.25
C VAL A 78 -3.10 -7.08 3.97
N GLY A 79 -3.60 -7.80 4.97
CA GLY A 79 -3.97 -9.22 4.81
C GLY A 79 -5.06 -9.42 3.78
N LYS A 80 -6.08 -8.56 3.78
CA LYS A 80 -7.17 -8.61 2.80
C LYS A 80 -6.64 -8.45 1.39
N ILE A 81 -5.78 -7.46 1.18
CA ILE A 81 -5.25 -7.17 -0.16
C ILE A 81 -4.29 -8.27 -0.61
N MET A 82 -3.38 -8.70 0.27
CA MET A 82 -2.41 -9.74 -0.08
C MET A 82 -3.06 -11.10 -0.31
N GLY A 83 -4.25 -11.33 0.25
CA GLY A 83 -5.01 -12.54 -0.02
C GLY A 83 -5.56 -12.65 -1.43
N LYS A 84 -5.47 -11.58 -2.21
CA LYS A 84 -6.02 -11.54 -3.58
C LYS A 84 -5.03 -11.99 -4.64
N PHE A 85 -3.78 -12.24 -4.30
CA PHE A 85 -2.77 -12.69 -5.26
C PHE A 85 -1.75 -13.59 -4.58
N ASP A 86 -1.03 -14.39 -5.38
CA ASP A 86 -0.06 -15.35 -4.85
C ASP A 86 1.37 -14.81 -4.86
N ASP A 87 1.78 -14.22 -5.99
CA ASP A 87 3.16 -13.75 -6.18
C ASP A 87 3.21 -12.38 -6.80
N PHE A 88 4.31 -11.67 -6.55
CA PHE A 88 4.53 -10.40 -7.21
C PHE A 88 5.04 -10.62 -8.64
N PRO A 89 4.42 -10.00 -9.66
CA PRO A 89 4.93 -10.10 -11.02
C PRO A 89 6.28 -9.41 -11.15
N LYS A 90 7.13 -9.94 -12.03
CA LYS A 90 8.46 -9.36 -12.25
C LYS A 90 8.39 -7.97 -12.88
N ARG A 91 7.45 -7.79 -13.80
CA ARG A 91 7.25 -6.52 -14.52
C ARG A 91 5.78 -6.30 -14.79
N LEU A 92 5.40 -5.04 -14.89
CA LEU A 92 4.07 -4.66 -15.37
C LEU A 92 4.22 -3.94 -16.70
N SER A 93 3.29 -4.21 -17.64
CA SER A 93 3.22 -3.47 -18.89
C SER A 93 2.81 -2.02 -18.63
N LEU A 94 2.93 -1.16 -19.63
CA LEU A 94 2.47 0.22 -19.49
C LEU A 94 1.00 0.30 -19.14
N GLU A 95 0.18 -0.54 -19.76
CA GLU A 95 -1.24 -0.62 -19.46
C GLU A 95 -1.47 -1.02 -18.00
N GLN A 96 -0.76 -2.04 -17.54
CA GLN A 96 -0.84 -2.48 -16.14
C GLN A 96 -0.36 -1.41 -15.17
N GLN A 97 0.65 -0.64 -15.55
CA GLN A 97 1.12 0.47 -14.72
C GLN A 97 0.03 1.52 -14.53
N GLY A 98 -0.78 1.75 -15.57
CA GLY A 98 -1.95 2.61 -15.45
C GLY A 98 -2.97 2.06 -14.45
N GLN A 99 -3.20 0.74 -14.45
CA GLN A 99 -4.10 0.10 -13.49
C GLN A 99 -3.54 0.17 -12.07
N PHE A 100 -2.23 0.05 -11.92
CA PHE A 100 -1.58 0.23 -10.63
C PHE A 100 -1.86 1.63 -10.07
N ALA A 101 -1.67 2.65 -10.90
CA ALA A 101 -1.93 4.03 -10.47
C ALA A 101 -3.40 4.22 -10.05
N LEU A 102 -4.34 3.64 -10.80
CA LEU A 102 -5.75 3.70 -10.45
C LEU A 102 -6.02 3.05 -9.09
N GLY A 103 -5.45 1.88 -8.86
CA GLY A 103 -5.61 1.19 -7.58
C GLY A 103 -5.10 2.02 -6.42
N TYR A 104 -3.94 2.65 -6.62
CA TYR A 104 -3.34 3.52 -5.61
C TYR A 104 -4.28 4.70 -5.26
N TYR A 105 -4.76 5.41 -6.26
CA TYR A 105 -5.61 6.58 -6.01
C TYR A 105 -6.98 6.20 -5.47
N HIS A 106 -7.57 5.10 -5.94
CA HIS A 106 -8.85 4.64 -5.41
C HIS A 106 -8.76 4.28 -3.93
N GLN A 107 -7.66 3.63 -3.54
CA GLN A 107 -7.46 3.27 -2.14
C GLN A 107 -7.26 4.50 -1.26
N GLN A 108 -6.58 5.53 -1.77
CA GLN A 108 -6.44 6.78 -1.03
C GLN A 108 -7.78 7.46 -0.84
N GLN A 109 -8.63 7.48 -1.87
CA GLN A 109 -9.95 8.08 -1.77
C GLN A 109 -10.81 7.39 -0.73
N GLU A 110 -10.75 6.07 -0.66
CA GLU A 110 -11.49 5.32 0.35
C GLU A 110 -11.05 5.69 1.76
N LYS A 111 -9.76 5.90 1.97
CA LYS A 111 -9.22 6.31 3.26
C LYS A 111 -9.80 7.67 3.68
N TYR A 112 -9.80 8.65 2.77
CA TYR A 112 -10.35 9.98 3.07
C TYR A 112 -11.85 9.92 3.31
N LYS A 113 -12.55 9.11 2.52
CA LYS A 113 -13.99 8.93 2.68
C LYS A 113 -14.34 8.38 4.06
N LYS A 114 -13.60 7.38 4.54
CA LYS A 114 -13.79 6.82 5.87
C LYS A 114 -13.48 7.85 6.96
N GLY A 115 -12.48 8.70 6.71
CA GLY A 115 -12.15 9.79 7.63
C GLY A 115 -13.27 10.81 7.75
N GLU A 116 -13.97 11.08 6.67
CA GLU A 116 -15.10 12.02 6.66
C GLU A 116 -16.32 11.46 7.40
N ASP A 117 -16.52 10.15 7.37
CA ASP A 117 -17.64 9.49 8.00
C ASP A 117 -17.52 9.40 9.53
N LYS A 118 -16.41 9.82 10.06
CA LYS A 118 -16.22 9.87 11.49
C LYS A 118 -16.67 11.22 12.04
#